data_6dbc7e27ac18a2f3b6d916f9e933d2b1
#
_entry.id   6dbc7e27ac18a2f3b6d916f9e933d2b1
#
_cell.length_a   1.000
_cell.length_b   1.000
_cell.length_c   1.000
_cell.angle_alpha   90.00
_cell.angle_beta   90.00
_cell.angle_gamma   90.00
#
_symmetry.space_group_name_H-M   'P 1'
#
loop_
_entity.id
_entity.type
_entity.pdbx_description
1 polymer ?
#
loop_
_entity_poly.entity_id
_entity_poly.type
_entity_poly.pdbx_seq_one_letter_code
_entity_poly.pdbx_strand_id
1 'polypeptide(L)'
;MLSYSTDYGHWDVSLVGEFDVAKYIGFVYRITHIESGKSYIGCKHLWKYKKRKKVAASEWRTYCSSSEYLKPEIQKLGKEAFHFQILMLCTNRRNLYYNEMKLQIELGVLESDEYYNANIGGIRFFRPVESYLSDDLRAKLRESKIGTKNPSYKGPFIVKYKDGSTKRVDDMTVDAFCRENKLNPSRVYEVREGKRKSYKNITEVIYEREQEQRR
;
A
#
# COMPACT_ATOMS: atom_id res chain seq x y z
N MET A 1 -25.75 -2.69 -39.40
CA MET A 1 -25.39 -1.81 -38.29
C MET A 1 -25.66 -2.56 -37.00
N LEU A 2 -24.63 -2.97 -36.25
CA LEU A 2 -24.82 -3.56 -34.94
C LEU A 2 -25.21 -2.42 -33.99
N SER A 3 -26.44 -2.43 -33.49
CA SER A 3 -26.90 -1.49 -32.48
C SER A 3 -26.12 -1.78 -31.21
N TYR A 4 -25.11 -0.96 -30.91
CA TYR A 4 -24.47 -1.00 -29.64
C TYR A 4 -25.48 -0.62 -28.57
N SER A 5 -25.66 -1.45 -27.57
CA SER A 5 -26.51 -1.13 -26.42
C SER A 5 -25.98 0.14 -25.76
N THR A 6 -26.72 1.22 -25.86
CA THR A 6 -26.47 2.53 -25.22
C THR A 6 -26.82 2.52 -23.72
N ASP A 7 -27.07 1.35 -23.16
CA ASP A 7 -27.37 1.21 -21.74
C ASP A 7 -26.05 1.31 -20.91
N TYR A 8 -25.84 2.46 -20.30
CA TYR A 8 -24.76 2.75 -19.36
C TYR A 8 -25.18 2.59 -17.89
N GLY A 9 -26.40 2.06 -17.62
CA GLY A 9 -26.95 1.97 -16.28
C GLY A 9 -27.22 3.36 -15.68
N HIS A 10 -26.75 3.57 -14.45
CA HIS A 10 -26.90 4.85 -13.75
C HIS A 10 -25.74 5.85 -14.00
N TRP A 11 -24.81 5.50 -14.88
CA TRP A 11 -23.64 6.34 -15.12
C TRP A 11 -23.92 7.49 -16.08
N ASP A 12 -23.63 8.71 -15.63
CA ASP A 12 -23.54 9.87 -16.50
C ASP A 12 -22.27 9.77 -17.36
N VAL A 13 -22.46 9.76 -18.66
CA VAL A 13 -21.40 9.67 -19.68
C VAL A 13 -21.15 10.99 -20.39
N SER A 14 -21.72 12.08 -19.92
CA SER A 14 -21.66 13.41 -20.59
C SER A 14 -20.25 13.89 -20.90
N LEU A 15 -19.26 13.56 -20.03
CA LEU A 15 -17.86 13.94 -20.22
C LEU A 15 -17.11 13.09 -21.26
N VAL A 16 -17.52 11.86 -21.48
CA VAL A 16 -16.83 10.92 -22.38
C VAL A 16 -17.61 10.63 -23.66
N GLY A 17 -18.86 11.05 -23.71
CA GLY A 17 -19.79 10.75 -24.80
C GLY A 17 -20.20 9.28 -24.85
N GLU A 18 -21.03 8.93 -25.84
CA GLU A 18 -21.39 7.54 -26.11
C GLU A 18 -20.15 6.74 -26.55
N PHE A 19 -20.01 5.51 -26.04
CA PHE A 19 -18.84 4.68 -26.34
C PHE A 19 -19.17 3.21 -26.53
N ASP A 20 -18.37 2.54 -27.34
CA ASP A 20 -18.39 1.09 -27.49
C ASP A 20 -17.64 0.44 -26.33
N VAL A 21 -18.38 -0.23 -25.43
CA VAL A 21 -17.87 -0.92 -24.26
C VAL A 21 -16.77 -1.93 -24.61
N ALA A 22 -16.83 -2.53 -25.82
CA ALA A 22 -15.86 -3.55 -26.24
C ALA A 22 -14.43 -3.01 -26.40
N LYS A 23 -14.29 -1.70 -26.70
CA LYS A 23 -13.00 -1.03 -26.91
C LYS A 23 -12.24 -0.70 -25.64
N TYR A 24 -12.88 -0.77 -24.47
CA TYR A 24 -12.31 -0.34 -23.21
C TYR A 24 -12.24 -1.48 -22.20
N ILE A 25 -11.32 -1.39 -21.26
CA ILE A 25 -11.19 -2.35 -20.18
C ILE A 25 -11.84 -1.87 -18.88
N GLY A 26 -11.98 -0.55 -18.73
CA GLY A 26 -12.48 0.08 -17.53
C GLY A 26 -12.57 1.58 -17.67
N PHE A 27 -13.00 2.23 -16.61
CA PHE A 27 -13.15 3.67 -16.54
C PHE A 27 -12.77 4.19 -15.15
N VAL A 28 -12.32 5.45 -15.11
CA VAL A 28 -12.20 6.24 -13.88
C VAL A 28 -13.50 7.02 -13.70
N TYR A 29 -14.00 7.10 -12.48
CA TYR A 29 -15.28 7.69 -12.17
C TYR A 29 -15.22 8.60 -10.95
N ARG A 30 -16.20 9.48 -10.84
CA ARG A 30 -16.54 10.26 -9.66
C ARG A 30 -17.96 9.92 -9.21
N ILE A 31 -18.14 9.75 -7.91
CA ILE A 31 -19.46 9.67 -7.27
C ILE A 31 -19.55 10.87 -6.34
N THR A 32 -20.55 11.72 -6.52
CA THR A 32 -20.74 12.94 -5.73
C THR A 32 -22.06 12.87 -4.99
N HIS A 33 -22.06 13.08 -3.69
CA HIS A 33 -23.28 13.31 -2.92
C HIS A 33 -23.81 14.69 -3.25
N ILE A 34 -25.01 14.76 -3.80
CA ILE A 34 -25.56 15.97 -4.45
C ILE A 34 -25.69 17.11 -3.45
N GLU A 35 -26.20 16.84 -2.25
CA GLU A 35 -26.47 17.87 -1.24
C GLU A 35 -25.18 18.46 -0.65
N SER A 36 -24.21 17.62 -0.28
CA SER A 36 -22.97 18.08 0.38
C SER A 36 -21.83 18.42 -0.59
N GLY A 37 -21.92 17.99 -1.85
CA GLY A 37 -20.81 18.10 -2.81
C GLY A 37 -19.67 17.10 -2.57
N LYS A 38 -19.70 16.33 -1.46
CA LYS A 38 -18.64 15.39 -1.12
C LYS A 38 -18.52 14.28 -2.15
N SER A 39 -17.30 14.01 -2.59
CA SER A 39 -17.03 13.17 -3.76
C SER A 39 -16.14 11.96 -3.43
N TYR A 40 -16.15 10.98 -4.31
CA TYR A 40 -15.25 9.82 -4.30
C TYR A 40 -14.70 9.60 -5.71
N ILE A 41 -13.40 9.40 -5.82
CA ILE A 41 -12.71 9.06 -7.08
C ILE A 41 -12.29 7.60 -7.02
N GLY A 42 -12.65 6.84 -8.04
CA GLY A 42 -12.30 5.43 -8.14
C GLY A 42 -12.23 4.95 -9.58
N CYS A 43 -11.88 3.68 -9.75
CA CYS A 43 -11.93 3.04 -11.05
C CYS A 43 -12.79 1.76 -11.05
N LYS A 44 -13.28 1.39 -12.22
CA LYS A 44 -14.06 0.16 -12.40
C LYS A 44 -13.66 -0.54 -13.69
N HIS A 45 -13.44 -1.87 -13.58
CA HIS A 45 -13.30 -2.72 -14.76
C HIS A 45 -14.66 -2.99 -15.40
N LEU A 46 -14.72 -2.90 -16.72
CA LEU A 46 -15.89 -3.28 -17.52
C LEU A 46 -16.04 -4.80 -17.64
N TRP A 47 -14.94 -5.54 -17.43
CA TRP A 47 -14.86 -6.98 -17.68
C TRP A 47 -14.32 -7.74 -16.47
N LYS A 48 -14.82 -8.98 -16.29
CA LYS A 48 -14.26 -9.97 -15.37
C LYS A 48 -13.13 -10.72 -16.11
N TYR A 49 -12.00 -10.96 -15.40
CA TYR A 49 -10.84 -11.65 -15.95
C TYR A 49 -10.52 -12.92 -15.16
N LYS A 50 -10.20 -14.02 -15.84
CA LYS A 50 -9.65 -15.24 -15.26
C LYS A 50 -8.36 -15.63 -16.01
N LYS A 51 -7.27 -15.85 -15.26
CA LYS A 51 -5.94 -16.13 -15.85
C LYS A 51 -5.57 -15.15 -16.99
N ARG A 52 -5.80 -13.84 -16.78
CA ARG A 52 -5.58 -12.73 -17.73
C ARG A 52 -6.47 -12.73 -18.98
N LYS A 53 -7.38 -13.70 -19.14
CA LYS A 53 -8.35 -13.73 -20.23
C LYS A 53 -9.67 -13.07 -19.80
N LYS A 54 -10.25 -12.28 -20.68
CA LYS A 54 -11.60 -11.70 -20.55
C LYS A 54 -12.63 -12.83 -20.60
N VAL A 55 -13.47 -12.95 -19.58
CA VAL A 55 -14.43 -14.07 -19.45
C VAL A 55 -15.88 -13.64 -19.46
N ALA A 56 -16.21 -12.46 -18.92
CA ALA A 56 -17.59 -11.96 -18.87
C ALA A 56 -17.60 -10.45 -18.66
N ALA A 57 -18.73 -9.80 -18.88
CA ALA A 57 -18.98 -8.44 -18.41
C ALA A 57 -18.96 -8.40 -16.88
N SER A 58 -18.45 -7.31 -16.31
CA SER A 58 -18.61 -7.06 -14.88
C SER A 58 -19.98 -6.45 -14.59
N GLU A 59 -20.32 -6.32 -13.31
CA GLU A 59 -21.56 -5.67 -12.86
C GLU A 59 -21.41 -4.14 -12.79
N TRP A 60 -20.70 -3.54 -13.76
CA TRP A 60 -20.35 -2.13 -13.72
C TRP A 60 -21.56 -1.19 -13.84
N ARG A 61 -22.63 -1.61 -14.56
CA ARG A 61 -23.85 -0.79 -14.74
C ARG A 61 -24.60 -0.51 -13.45
N THR A 62 -24.53 -1.43 -12.50
CA THR A 62 -25.20 -1.34 -11.19
C THR A 62 -24.23 -1.10 -10.04
N TYR A 63 -22.94 -1.00 -10.33
CA TYR A 63 -21.89 -0.84 -9.34
C TYR A 63 -21.92 0.55 -8.71
N CYS A 64 -22.02 0.60 -7.38
CA CYS A 64 -22.09 1.86 -6.66
C CYS A 64 -20.75 2.26 -6.03
N SER A 65 -20.05 1.36 -5.40
CA SER A 65 -18.70 1.56 -4.83
C SER A 65 -18.23 0.31 -4.10
N SER A 66 -16.91 0.18 -3.91
CA SER A 66 -16.30 -0.75 -2.93
C SER A 66 -15.72 -0.02 -1.71
N SER A 67 -15.84 1.30 -1.65
CA SER A 67 -15.36 2.11 -0.53
C SER A 67 -16.14 1.78 0.75
N GLU A 68 -15.42 1.52 1.83
CA GLU A 68 -16.00 1.25 3.16
C GLU A 68 -16.69 2.50 3.75
N TYR A 69 -16.33 3.70 3.28
CA TYR A 69 -16.92 4.96 3.73
C TYR A 69 -18.10 5.41 2.87
N LEU A 70 -18.01 5.28 1.54
CA LEU A 70 -19.07 5.74 0.63
C LEU A 70 -20.23 4.74 0.54
N LYS A 71 -19.95 3.43 0.56
CA LYS A 71 -21.00 2.40 0.40
C LYS A 71 -22.09 2.46 1.47
N PRO A 72 -21.79 2.62 2.77
CA PRO A 72 -22.81 2.81 3.80
C PRO A 72 -23.64 4.09 3.60
N GLU A 73 -23.03 5.18 3.15
CA GLU A 73 -23.74 6.43 2.86
C GLU A 73 -24.75 6.25 1.72
N ILE A 74 -24.35 5.58 0.63
CA ILE A 74 -25.26 5.27 -0.47
C ILE A 74 -26.40 4.35 -0.02
N GLN A 75 -26.14 3.40 0.87
CA GLN A 75 -27.17 2.50 1.42
C GLN A 75 -28.18 3.25 2.30
N LYS A 76 -27.71 4.24 3.05
CA LYS A 76 -28.52 5.06 3.97
C LYS A 76 -29.38 6.09 3.25
N LEU A 77 -28.80 6.78 2.25
CA LEU A 77 -29.41 7.94 1.60
C LEU A 77 -30.13 7.59 0.29
N GLY A 78 -29.89 6.40 -0.26
CA GLY A 78 -30.36 6.01 -1.58
C GLY A 78 -29.43 6.46 -2.70
N LYS A 79 -29.51 5.78 -3.84
CA LYS A 79 -28.68 6.10 -5.02
C LYS A 79 -28.99 7.47 -5.62
N GLU A 80 -30.22 7.90 -5.50
CA GLU A 80 -30.76 9.13 -6.05
C GLU A 80 -30.13 10.37 -5.41
N ALA A 81 -29.56 10.21 -4.19
CA ALA A 81 -28.81 11.26 -3.51
C ALA A 81 -27.40 11.46 -4.09
N PHE A 82 -26.99 10.61 -5.05
CA PHE A 82 -25.63 10.62 -5.60
C PHE A 82 -25.63 10.73 -7.11
N HIS A 83 -24.67 11.51 -7.63
CA HIS A 83 -24.38 11.62 -9.05
C HIS A 83 -23.20 10.72 -9.40
N PHE A 84 -23.40 9.77 -10.32
CA PHE A 84 -22.41 8.80 -10.78
C PHE A 84 -21.90 9.21 -12.16
N GLN A 85 -20.65 9.63 -12.27
CA GLN A 85 -20.11 10.19 -13.50
C GLN A 85 -18.84 9.46 -13.94
N ILE A 86 -18.80 9.05 -15.21
CA ILE A 86 -17.59 8.54 -15.86
C ILE A 86 -16.73 9.73 -16.27
N LEU A 87 -15.50 9.77 -15.76
CA LEU A 87 -14.54 10.85 -16.05
C LEU A 87 -13.63 10.50 -17.23
N MET A 88 -13.23 9.23 -17.34
CA MET A 88 -12.24 8.81 -18.33
C MET A 88 -12.37 7.32 -18.68
N LEU A 89 -12.30 6.98 -19.95
CA LEU A 89 -12.29 5.60 -20.46
C LEU A 89 -10.85 5.12 -20.67
N CYS A 90 -10.56 3.88 -20.29
CA CYS A 90 -9.24 3.30 -20.36
C CYS A 90 -9.20 2.00 -21.18
N THR A 91 -8.25 1.90 -22.13
CA THR A 91 -8.07 0.75 -23.01
C THR A 91 -7.19 -0.34 -22.43
N ASN A 92 -6.41 -0.04 -21.40
CA ASN A 92 -5.54 -1.00 -20.74
C ASN A 92 -5.48 -0.79 -19.23
N ARG A 93 -5.10 -1.84 -18.49
CA ARG A 93 -5.09 -1.86 -17.02
C ARG A 93 -4.09 -0.87 -16.41
N ARG A 94 -2.94 -0.65 -17.05
CA ARG A 94 -1.92 0.27 -16.52
C ARG A 94 -2.44 1.69 -16.53
N ASN A 95 -3.04 2.11 -17.65
CA ASN A 95 -3.65 3.44 -17.78
C ASN A 95 -4.82 3.63 -16.82
N LEU A 96 -5.63 2.57 -16.60
CA LEU A 96 -6.76 2.65 -15.67
C LEU A 96 -6.28 3.02 -14.25
N TYR A 97 -5.33 2.28 -13.70
CA TYR A 97 -4.81 2.54 -12.35
C TYR A 97 -3.94 3.80 -12.27
N TYR A 98 -3.16 4.08 -13.34
CA TYR A 98 -2.38 5.31 -13.39
C TYR A 98 -3.27 6.56 -13.36
N ASN A 99 -4.31 6.59 -14.18
CA ASN A 99 -5.21 7.74 -14.26
C ASN A 99 -6.06 7.91 -13.00
N GLU A 100 -6.51 6.82 -12.38
CA GLU A 100 -7.17 6.87 -11.07
C GLU A 100 -6.24 7.51 -10.03
N MET A 101 -5.04 6.98 -9.86
CA MET A 101 -4.07 7.47 -8.88
C MET A 101 -3.66 8.92 -9.16
N LYS A 102 -3.39 9.25 -10.43
CA LYS A 102 -3.04 10.60 -10.86
C LYS A 102 -4.13 11.59 -10.46
N LEU A 103 -5.38 11.29 -10.79
CA LEU A 103 -6.50 12.16 -10.48
C LEU A 103 -6.74 12.29 -8.96
N GLN A 104 -6.58 11.21 -8.20
CA GLN A 104 -6.67 11.22 -6.75
C GLN A 104 -5.60 12.13 -6.12
N ILE A 105 -4.38 12.13 -6.65
CA ILE A 105 -3.29 13.01 -6.19
C ILE A 105 -3.55 14.46 -6.59
N GLU A 106 -3.90 14.71 -7.86
CA GLU A 106 -4.16 16.06 -8.39
C GLU A 106 -5.32 16.78 -7.65
N LEU A 107 -6.31 16.01 -7.20
CA LEU A 107 -7.46 16.53 -6.45
C LEU A 107 -7.21 16.58 -4.93
N GLY A 108 -6.04 16.14 -4.44
CA GLY A 108 -5.73 16.15 -3.02
C GLY A 108 -6.74 15.37 -2.17
N VAL A 109 -7.20 14.20 -2.66
CA VAL A 109 -8.33 13.49 -2.01
C VAL A 109 -8.05 13.01 -0.59
N LEU A 110 -6.77 12.94 -0.17
CA LEU A 110 -6.39 12.57 1.19
C LEU A 110 -6.23 13.80 2.09
N GLU A 111 -6.01 14.97 1.52
CA GLU A 111 -5.80 16.23 2.23
C GLU A 111 -7.11 17.00 2.46
N SER A 112 -8.18 16.63 1.74
CA SER A 112 -9.47 17.32 1.80
C SER A 112 -10.57 16.45 2.39
N ASP A 113 -11.40 17.05 3.24
CA ASP A 113 -12.62 16.43 3.79
C ASP A 113 -13.78 16.38 2.79
N GLU A 114 -13.61 17.00 1.61
CA GLU A 114 -14.56 16.97 0.51
C GLU A 114 -14.56 15.61 -0.23
N TYR A 115 -13.69 14.68 0.18
CA TYR A 115 -13.63 13.36 -0.42
C TYR A 115 -13.88 12.23 0.57
N TYR A 116 -14.56 11.18 0.09
CA TYR A 116 -14.73 9.91 0.81
C TYR A 116 -13.50 9.00 0.69
N ASN A 117 -12.49 9.37 -0.11
CA ASN A 117 -11.29 8.58 -0.29
C ASN A 117 -10.48 8.52 1.01
N ALA A 118 -10.17 7.30 1.46
CA ALA A 118 -9.33 7.06 2.63
C ALA A 118 -7.90 6.67 2.26
N ASN A 119 -7.68 6.30 0.98
CA ASN A 119 -6.37 5.91 0.46
C ASN A 119 -6.25 6.24 -1.04
N ILE A 120 -5.01 6.26 -1.52
CA ILE A 120 -4.65 6.36 -2.94
C ILE A 120 -3.95 5.07 -3.36
N GLY A 121 -4.30 4.53 -4.52
CA GLY A 121 -3.68 3.32 -5.05
C GLY A 121 -3.96 2.05 -4.23
N GLY A 122 -5.13 1.95 -3.60
CA GLY A 122 -5.53 0.86 -2.73
C GLY A 122 -4.92 0.98 -1.33
N ILE A 123 -4.07 0.03 -0.92
CA ILE A 123 -3.48 -0.02 0.44
C ILE A 123 -2.13 0.73 0.57
N ARG A 124 -1.71 1.51 -0.43
CA ARG A 124 -0.35 2.08 -0.45
C ARG A 124 -0.22 3.42 0.26
N PHE A 125 -1.19 4.31 0.06
CA PHE A 125 -1.19 5.65 0.64
C PHE A 125 -2.52 5.87 1.34
N PHE A 126 -2.47 6.13 2.63
CA PHE A 126 -3.66 6.40 3.44
C PHE A 126 -3.75 7.89 3.74
N ARG A 127 -5.00 8.36 3.99
CA ARG A 127 -5.21 9.69 4.54
C ARG A 127 -4.32 9.85 5.78
N PRO A 128 -3.50 10.89 5.85
CA PRO A 128 -2.77 11.17 7.07
C PRO A 128 -3.81 11.33 8.18
N VAL A 129 -3.82 10.40 9.14
CA VAL A 129 -4.56 10.66 10.38
C VAL A 129 -3.85 11.84 11.01
N GLU A 130 -4.57 12.86 11.45
CA GLU A 130 -4.02 14.05 12.15
C GLU A 130 -3.29 13.74 13.45
N SER A 131 -3.24 12.53 13.90
CA SER A 131 -2.16 12.09 14.75
C SER A 131 -0.86 12.11 13.93
N TYR A 132 -0.39 13.27 13.53
CA TYR A 132 1.05 13.45 13.58
C TYR A 132 1.43 12.92 14.93
N LEU A 133 2.11 11.77 14.90
CA LEU A 133 2.68 11.17 16.10
C LEU A 133 3.25 12.35 16.88
N SER A 134 2.63 12.70 18.01
CA SER A 134 3.14 13.78 18.85
C SER A 134 4.62 13.51 19.07
N ASP A 135 5.43 14.51 19.25
CA ASP A 135 6.87 14.30 19.42
C ASP A 135 7.13 13.32 20.58
N ASP A 136 6.24 13.32 21.59
CA ASP A 136 6.22 12.33 22.67
C ASP A 136 5.94 10.91 22.17
N LEU A 137 4.96 10.70 21.28
CA LEU A 137 4.68 9.38 20.72
C LEU A 137 5.79 8.92 19.75
N ARG A 138 6.39 9.85 18.99
CA ARG A 138 7.59 9.57 18.18
C ARG A 138 8.77 9.16 19.06
N ALA A 139 8.96 9.85 20.18
CA ALA A 139 9.99 9.50 21.15
C ALA A 139 9.76 8.11 21.75
N LYS A 140 8.54 7.79 22.18
CA LYS A 140 8.15 6.47 22.69
C LYS A 140 8.32 5.36 21.64
N LEU A 141 7.95 5.61 20.37
CA LEU A 141 8.15 4.65 19.28
C LEU A 141 9.64 4.46 18.93
N ARG A 142 10.45 5.51 19.04
CA ARG A 142 11.91 5.38 18.91
C ARG A 142 12.48 4.57 20.06
N GLU A 143 12.11 4.90 21.29
CA GLU A 143 12.54 4.20 22.49
C GLU A 143 12.18 2.72 22.48
N SER A 144 10.97 2.36 22.03
CA SER A 144 10.54 0.97 21.91
C SER A 144 11.31 0.15 20.86
N LYS A 145 12.08 0.82 19.99
CA LYS A 145 12.92 0.19 18.96
C LYS A 145 14.41 0.17 19.30
N ILE A 146 14.79 0.70 20.45
CA ILE A 146 16.20 0.79 20.88
C ILE A 146 16.50 -0.35 21.88
N GLY A 147 17.69 -0.91 21.73
CA GLY A 147 18.22 -1.89 22.68
C GLY A 147 17.34 -3.13 22.82
N THR A 148 17.20 -3.61 24.04
CA THR A 148 16.45 -4.81 24.40
C THR A 148 14.93 -4.67 24.20
N LYS A 149 14.40 -3.44 24.09
CA LYS A 149 12.98 -3.16 23.81
C LYS A 149 12.63 -3.36 22.33
N ASN A 150 13.62 -3.50 21.43
CA ASN A 150 13.38 -3.72 20.01
C ASN A 150 12.76 -5.12 19.79
N PRO A 151 11.57 -5.25 19.11
CA PRO A 151 10.97 -6.54 18.82
C PRO A 151 11.88 -7.50 18.03
N SER A 152 12.85 -6.97 17.31
CA SER A 152 13.85 -7.76 16.56
C SER A 152 15.08 -8.12 17.38
N TYR A 153 15.14 -7.74 18.67
CA TYR A 153 16.23 -8.11 19.56
C TYR A 153 16.11 -9.59 19.92
N LYS A 154 17.14 -10.36 19.57
CA LYS A 154 17.18 -11.81 19.77
C LYS A 154 18.02 -12.26 20.97
N GLY A 155 18.42 -11.31 21.80
CA GLY A 155 19.34 -11.54 22.91
C GLY A 155 20.77 -11.12 22.59
N PRO A 156 21.67 -11.21 23.59
CA PRO A 156 23.08 -10.92 23.43
C PRO A 156 23.72 -11.79 22.36
N PHE A 157 24.74 -11.25 21.69
CA PHE A 157 25.51 -11.97 20.69
C PHE A 157 27.01 -11.65 20.81
N ILE A 158 27.82 -12.58 20.32
CA ILE A 158 29.29 -12.47 20.32
C ILE A 158 29.75 -12.32 18.88
N VAL A 159 30.58 -11.34 18.63
CA VAL A 159 31.30 -11.12 17.38
C VAL A 159 32.73 -11.58 17.56
N LYS A 160 33.23 -12.51 16.72
CA LYS A 160 34.61 -12.93 16.67
C LYS A 160 35.34 -12.28 15.51
N TYR A 161 36.55 -11.87 15.74
CA TYR A 161 37.42 -11.23 14.76
C TYR A 161 38.57 -12.14 14.32
N LYS A 162 39.20 -11.80 13.19
CA LYS A 162 40.34 -12.56 12.61
C LYS A 162 41.54 -12.64 13.52
N ASP A 163 41.75 -11.64 14.36
CA ASP A 163 42.82 -11.59 15.33
C ASP A 163 42.60 -12.45 16.60
N GLY A 164 41.46 -13.19 16.60
CA GLY A 164 41.05 -14.01 17.73
C GLY A 164 40.30 -13.26 18.83
N SER A 165 40.21 -11.94 18.75
CA SER A 165 39.43 -11.16 19.71
C SER A 165 37.94 -11.42 19.59
N THR A 166 37.23 -11.19 20.69
CA THR A 166 35.78 -11.33 20.76
C THR A 166 35.17 -10.08 21.37
N LYS A 167 34.01 -9.67 20.83
CA LYS A 167 33.21 -8.59 21.41
C LYS A 167 31.79 -9.11 21.71
N ARG A 168 31.40 -9.02 22.97
CA ARG A 168 30.02 -9.27 23.40
C ARG A 168 29.19 -8.01 23.20
N VAL A 169 27.98 -8.17 22.68
CA VAL A 169 27.01 -7.10 22.41
C VAL A 169 25.72 -7.46 23.11
N ASP A 170 25.30 -6.65 24.09
CA ASP A 170 24.21 -6.98 25.00
C ASP A 170 22.91 -6.26 24.73
N ASP A 171 22.98 -5.07 24.15
CA ASP A 171 21.92 -4.08 24.21
C ASP A 171 21.39 -3.64 22.84
N MET A 172 21.82 -4.29 21.78
CA MET A 172 21.39 -3.93 20.42
C MET A 172 21.22 -5.15 19.50
N THR A 173 20.52 -4.94 18.39
CA THR A 173 20.41 -5.94 17.32
C THR A 173 21.68 -5.99 16.47
N VAL A 174 21.90 -7.10 15.73
CA VAL A 174 23.00 -7.21 14.75
C VAL A 174 22.94 -6.10 13.71
N ASP A 175 21.74 -5.67 13.27
CA ASP A 175 21.59 -4.56 12.34
C ASP A 175 22.02 -3.21 12.94
N ALA A 176 21.69 -2.96 14.21
CA ALA A 176 22.12 -1.75 14.92
C ALA A 176 23.65 -1.73 15.08
N PHE A 177 24.24 -2.85 15.50
CA PHE A 177 25.68 -3.03 15.56
C PHE A 177 26.36 -2.76 14.22
N CYS A 178 25.79 -3.28 13.12
CA CYS A 178 26.33 -3.05 11.78
C CYS A 178 26.29 -1.57 11.40
N ARG A 179 25.20 -0.85 11.71
CA ARG A 179 25.09 0.59 11.43
C ARG A 179 26.13 1.41 12.20
N GLU A 180 26.29 1.16 13.49
CA GLU A 180 27.27 1.86 14.33
C GLU A 180 28.70 1.64 13.85
N ASN A 181 29.00 0.42 13.39
CA ASN A 181 30.37 0.05 12.96
C ASN A 181 30.56 0.23 11.43
N LYS A 182 29.62 0.90 10.72
CA LYS A 182 29.65 1.12 9.27
C LYS A 182 29.86 -0.16 8.46
N LEU A 183 29.18 -1.24 8.87
CA LEU A 183 29.18 -2.54 8.24
C LEU A 183 27.93 -2.73 7.38
N ASN A 184 28.02 -3.58 6.36
CA ASN A 184 26.83 -4.00 5.59
C ASN A 184 26.17 -5.18 6.31
N PRO A 185 24.90 -5.05 6.80
CA PRO A 185 24.21 -6.10 7.54
C PRO A 185 24.12 -7.42 6.78
N SER A 186 23.76 -7.39 5.49
CA SER A 186 23.60 -8.60 4.67
C SER A 186 24.89 -9.45 4.64
N ARG A 187 26.04 -8.78 4.54
CA ARG A 187 27.35 -9.48 4.53
C ARG A 187 27.73 -10.04 5.91
N VAL A 188 27.30 -9.40 6.98
CA VAL A 188 27.50 -9.91 8.35
C VAL A 188 26.59 -11.12 8.58
N TYR A 189 25.35 -11.11 8.08
CA TYR A 189 24.48 -12.28 8.12
C TYR A 189 25.00 -13.44 7.27
N GLU A 190 25.61 -13.18 6.11
CA GLU A 190 26.28 -14.23 5.32
C GLU A 190 27.41 -14.92 6.11
N VAL A 191 28.18 -14.16 6.92
CA VAL A 191 29.20 -14.73 7.81
C VAL A 191 28.56 -15.56 8.91
N ARG A 192 27.50 -15.05 9.54
CA ARG A 192 26.74 -15.76 10.58
C ARG A 192 26.16 -17.08 10.09
N GLU A 193 25.66 -17.10 8.86
CA GLU A 193 25.06 -18.28 8.22
C GLU A 193 26.09 -19.25 7.60
N GLY A 194 27.39 -18.95 7.72
CA GLY A 194 28.47 -19.77 7.14
C GLY A 194 28.60 -19.66 5.62
N LYS A 195 27.79 -18.80 4.97
CA LYS A 195 27.85 -18.56 3.51
C LYS A 195 29.09 -17.78 3.09
N ARG A 196 29.73 -17.12 4.03
CA ARG A 196 30.95 -16.33 3.84
C ARG A 196 31.94 -16.63 4.97
N LYS A 197 33.22 -16.89 4.64
CA LYS A 197 34.27 -17.16 5.63
C LYS A 197 34.57 -15.96 6.55
N SER A 198 34.49 -14.74 6.03
CA SER A 198 34.68 -13.52 6.80
C SER A 198 34.22 -12.28 6.04
N TYR A 199 33.90 -11.21 6.80
CA TYR A 199 33.61 -9.90 6.23
C TYR A 199 34.30 -8.81 7.04
N LYS A 200 35.13 -7.98 6.38
CA LYS A 200 36.12 -7.14 7.03
C LYS A 200 36.91 -8.01 8.01
N ASN A 201 36.97 -7.69 9.30
CA ASN A 201 37.68 -8.52 10.27
C ASN A 201 36.78 -9.52 11.02
N ILE A 202 35.49 -9.60 10.70
CA ILE A 202 34.53 -10.47 11.38
C ILE A 202 34.61 -11.88 10.78
N THR A 203 34.72 -12.88 11.61
CA THR A 203 34.77 -14.31 11.24
C THR A 203 33.57 -15.09 11.73
N GLU A 204 32.92 -14.63 12.79
CA GLU A 204 31.71 -15.28 13.33
C GLU A 204 30.82 -14.27 14.05
N VAL A 205 29.50 -14.48 14.00
CA VAL A 205 28.50 -13.80 14.83
C VAL A 205 27.54 -14.86 15.34
N ILE A 206 27.46 -15.04 16.65
CA ILE A 206 26.62 -16.09 17.27
C ILE A 206 25.87 -15.51 18.45
N TYR A 207 24.55 -15.81 18.58
CA TYR A 207 23.79 -15.48 19.78
C TYR A 207 24.19 -16.39 20.95
N GLU A 208 24.25 -15.85 22.15
CA GLU A 208 24.65 -16.62 23.34
C GLU A 208 23.78 -17.85 23.55
N ARG A 209 22.47 -17.74 23.39
CA ARG A 209 21.54 -18.86 23.47
C ARG A 209 21.83 -19.99 22.46
N GLU A 210 22.43 -19.68 21.30
CA GLU A 210 22.81 -20.68 20.28
C GLU A 210 24.14 -21.32 20.63
N GLN A 211 24.98 -20.61 21.37
CA GLN A 211 26.26 -21.14 21.86
C GLN A 211 26.08 -22.17 22.98
N GLU A 212 25.13 -21.94 23.89
CA GLU A 212 24.77 -22.89 24.95
C GLU A 212 24.22 -24.20 24.40
N GLN A 213 23.48 -24.17 23.29
CA GLN A 213 22.94 -25.38 22.62
C GLN A 213 24.00 -26.20 21.85
N ARG A 214 25.17 -25.62 21.60
CA ARG A 214 26.32 -26.29 20.90
C ARG A 214 27.35 -26.91 21.86
N ARG A 215 27.19 -26.72 23.18
CA ARG A 215 27.98 -27.37 24.24
C ARG A 215 27.28 -28.60 24.76
#